data_4d39321aae90b0e0aa5e1d7b9c7a22d3
#
_entry.id   4d39321aae90b0e0aa5e1d7b9c7a22d3
#
_cell.length_a   1.000
_cell.length_b   1.000
_cell.length_c   1.000
_cell.angle_alpha   90.00
_cell.angle_beta   90.00
_cell.angle_gamma   90.00
#
_symmetry.space_group_name_H-M   'P 1'
#
loop_
_entity.id
_entity.type
_entity.pdbx_description
1 polymer ?
#
loop_
_entity_poly.entity_id
_entity_poly.type
_entity_poly.pdbx_seq_one_letter_code
_entity_poly.pdbx_strand_id
1 'polypeptide(L)'
;MLFKQIGLKGQSQLEKKHVLIVGMGALGTHLAEGLVRAGINKLTIVDRDYIEFSNLQRQTLFIERDAEDVLPKVIAAQKVLKEIRKDVEIDAYIEHVNYNFLEQHGIDVDIILDATDNFDTRELINDFAYKHQIPWIYGGVVQSTYVQATFIPGQTPCFNCLMPQLPSINLTCDTVGVIQPAVTMTTSLQLSDALKLLTGNKVKTCLLYTSDAADEE
;
A
#
# COMPACT_ATOMS: atom_id res chain seq x y z
N MET A 1 9.55 17.48 11.24
CA MET A 1 9.51 17.70 9.78
C MET A 1 9.40 19.18 9.47
N LEU A 2 10.22 19.72 8.57
CA LEU A 2 10.25 21.16 8.23
C LEU A 2 9.19 21.57 7.18
N PHE A 3 8.56 20.60 6.52
CA PHE A 3 7.53 20.86 5.52
C PHE A 3 6.29 21.48 6.17
N LYS A 4 5.97 22.75 5.81
CA LYS A 4 4.97 23.58 6.49
C LYS A 4 3.56 22.97 6.58
N GLN A 5 3.15 22.19 5.57
CA GLN A 5 1.81 21.55 5.56
C GLN A 5 1.69 20.42 6.59
N ILE A 6 2.78 19.80 7.01
CA ILE A 6 2.83 18.79 8.06
C ILE A 6 3.30 19.44 9.37
N GLY A 7 4.48 20.04 9.40
CA GLY A 7 5.06 20.70 10.56
C GLY A 7 5.16 19.79 11.79
N LEU A 8 5.36 20.38 12.96
CA LEU A 8 5.40 19.65 14.24
C LEU A 8 4.04 19.04 14.61
N LYS A 9 2.96 19.76 14.34
CA LYS A 9 1.60 19.28 14.64
C LYS A 9 1.25 18.03 13.82
N GLY A 10 1.50 18.06 12.52
CA GLY A 10 1.26 16.92 11.66
C GLY A 10 2.17 15.74 12.02
N GLN A 11 3.43 15.98 12.39
CA GLN A 11 4.33 14.93 12.88
C GLN A 11 3.77 14.23 14.12
N SER A 12 3.28 15.00 15.10
CA SER A 12 2.64 14.42 16.29
C SER A 12 1.31 13.71 16.00
N GLN A 13 0.63 14.06 14.90
CA GLN A 13 -0.53 13.30 14.42
C GLN A 13 -0.11 11.97 13.83
N LEU A 14 0.92 11.92 12.97
CA LEU A 14 1.41 10.68 12.35
C LEU A 14 1.82 9.63 13.39
N GLU A 15 2.43 10.05 14.50
CA GLU A 15 2.81 9.16 15.61
C GLU A 15 1.63 8.43 16.28
N LYS A 16 0.41 8.90 16.07
CA LYS A 16 -0.81 8.32 16.66
C LYS A 16 -1.61 7.49 15.66
N LYS A 17 -1.13 7.41 14.42
CA LYS A 17 -1.86 6.79 13.32
C LYS A 17 -1.54 5.32 13.16
N HIS A 18 -2.57 4.57 12.80
CA HIS A 18 -2.53 3.16 12.49
C HIS A 18 -2.84 2.95 11.00
N VAL A 19 -1.96 2.28 10.29
CA VAL A 19 -2.10 2.01 8.85
C VAL A 19 -2.13 0.50 8.60
N LEU A 20 -3.10 0.03 7.82
CA LEU A 20 -3.12 -1.32 7.30
C LEU A 20 -2.54 -1.33 5.88
N ILE A 21 -1.54 -2.17 5.63
CA ILE A 21 -1.01 -2.43 4.29
C ILE A 21 -1.38 -3.86 3.89
N VAL A 22 -2.13 -3.99 2.81
CA VAL A 22 -2.54 -5.27 2.24
C VAL A 22 -1.60 -5.62 1.09
N GLY A 23 -0.78 -6.67 1.28
CA GLY A 23 0.30 -7.05 0.39
C GLY A 23 1.66 -6.51 0.83
N MET A 24 2.69 -7.37 0.84
CA MET A 24 4.07 -7.01 1.20
C MET A 24 5.05 -7.36 0.06
N GLY A 25 4.57 -7.15 -1.16
CA GLY A 25 5.34 -7.28 -2.40
C GLY A 25 6.05 -5.99 -2.80
N ALA A 26 6.08 -5.72 -4.12
CA ALA A 26 6.76 -4.57 -4.68
C ALA A 26 6.26 -3.24 -4.11
N LEU A 27 4.94 -3.01 -4.11
CA LEU A 27 4.36 -1.78 -3.55
C LEU A 27 4.47 -1.76 -2.01
N GLY A 28 4.11 -2.85 -1.35
CA GLY A 28 4.02 -2.91 0.13
C GLY A 28 5.36 -2.63 0.82
N THR A 29 6.48 -3.14 0.30
CA THR A 29 7.81 -2.89 0.86
C THR A 29 8.18 -1.41 0.85
N HIS A 30 7.93 -0.71 -0.26
CA HIS A 30 8.17 0.73 -0.36
C HIS A 30 7.23 1.55 0.53
N LEU A 31 5.94 1.17 0.58
CA LEU A 31 4.95 1.84 1.41
C LEU A 31 5.29 1.73 2.90
N ALA A 32 5.60 0.52 3.37
CA ALA A 32 5.93 0.26 4.77
C ALA A 32 7.19 1.04 5.20
N GLU A 33 8.25 0.99 4.40
CA GLU A 33 9.47 1.76 4.65
C GLU A 33 9.18 3.27 4.71
N GLY A 34 8.48 3.79 3.71
CA GLY A 34 8.15 5.22 3.63
C GLY A 34 7.33 5.71 4.83
N LEU A 35 6.34 4.95 5.28
CA LEU A 35 5.52 5.27 6.44
C LEU A 35 6.31 5.26 7.75
N VAL A 36 7.14 4.23 7.98
CA VAL A 36 8.00 4.15 9.17
C VAL A 36 8.97 5.32 9.23
N ARG A 37 9.62 5.66 8.11
CA ARG A 37 10.51 6.83 8.01
C ARG A 37 9.77 8.16 8.16
N ALA A 38 8.51 8.24 7.75
CA ALA A 38 7.68 9.43 7.95
C ALA A 38 7.22 9.61 9.40
N GLY A 39 7.32 8.57 10.23
CA GLY A 39 6.99 8.65 11.66
C GLY A 39 5.65 8.02 12.05
N ILE A 40 5.05 7.19 11.19
CA ILE A 40 3.91 6.35 11.58
C ILE A 40 4.37 5.37 12.66
N ASN A 41 3.60 5.27 13.75
CA ASN A 41 3.99 4.46 14.88
C ASN A 41 3.36 3.06 14.89
N LYS A 42 2.24 2.85 14.20
CA LYS A 42 1.59 1.55 14.15
C LYS A 42 1.25 1.13 12.73
N LEU A 43 1.71 -0.06 12.35
CA LEU A 43 1.40 -0.72 11.09
C LEU A 43 0.81 -2.10 11.34
N THR A 44 -0.24 -2.44 10.60
CA THR A 44 -0.65 -3.83 10.36
C THR A 44 -0.25 -4.17 8.93
N ILE A 45 0.52 -5.23 8.77
CA ILE A 45 0.98 -5.71 7.46
C ILE A 45 0.53 -7.17 7.27
N VAL A 46 0.01 -7.47 6.09
CA VAL A 46 -0.49 -8.82 5.78
C VAL A 46 -0.07 -9.24 4.38
N ASP A 47 0.49 -10.43 4.29
CA ASP A 47 0.83 -11.12 3.04
C ASP A 47 1.00 -12.61 3.35
N ARG A 48 0.54 -13.47 2.45
CA ARG A 48 0.67 -14.93 2.61
C ARG A 48 1.94 -15.51 2.02
N ASP A 49 2.67 -14.73 1.21
CA ASP A 49 3.77 -15.21 0.38
C ASP A 49 5.12 -15.21 1.10
N TYR A 50 6.02 -15.95 0.51
CA TYR A 50 7.42 -16.08 0.90
C TYR A 50 8.32 -15.33 -0.09
N ILE A 51 9.54 -15.05 0.33
CA ILE A 51 10.51 -14.32 -0.49
C ILE A 51 11.16 -15.28 -1.48
N GLU A 52 11.24 -14.83 -2.75
CA GLU A 52 11.92 -15.52 -3.83
C GLU A 52 13.00 -14.61 -4.44
N PHE A 53 14.04 -15.21 -5.05
CA PHE A 53 15.10 -14.45 -5.74
C PHE A 53 14.56 -13.52 -6.83
N SER A 54 13.51 -13.94 -7.54
CA SER A 54 12.82 -13.14 -8.56
C SER A 54 12.20 -11.85 -8.02
N ASN A 55 11.97 -11.77 -6.72
CA ASN A 55 11.36 -10.62 -6.06
C ASN A 55 12.36 -9.48 -5.77
N LEU A 56 13.64 -9.80 -5.59
CA LEU A 56 14.66 -8.88 -5.06
C LEU A 56 14.88 -7.64 -5.94
N GLN A 57 14.63 -7.74 -7.24
CA GLN A 57 14.78 -6.61 -8.16
C GLN A 57 13.78 -5.47 -7.93
N ARG A 58 12.68 -5.68 -7.16
CA ARG A 58 11.62 -4.70 -6.93
C ARG A 58 11.07 -4.64 -5.50
N GLN A 59 11.41 -5.61 -4.64
CA GLN A 59 10.95 -5.67 -3.23
C GLN A 59 12.11 -5.27 -2.30
N THR A 60 12.20 -3.97 -2.02
CA THR A 60 13.41 -3.32 -1.48
C THR A 60 13.77 -3.64 -0.04
N LEU A 61 12.86 -4.23 0.74
CA LEU A 61 13.15 -4.62 2.13
C LEU A 61 13.85 -5.97 2.25
N PHE A 62 14.01 -6.71 1.14
CA PHE A 62 14.51 -8.08 1.15
C PHE A 62 15.89 -8.21 0.52
N ILE A 63 16.68 -9.14 1.03
CA ILE A 63 18.03 -9.46 0.55
C ILE A 63 18.12 -10.95 0.15
N GLU A 64 19.21 -11.33 -0.52
CA GLU A 64 19.43 -12.71 -1.00
C GLU A 64 19.27 -13.76 0.10
N ARG A 65 19.79 -13.49 1.29
CA ARG A 65 19.68 -14.39 2.44
C ARG A 65 18.23 -14.66 2.84
N ASP A 66 17.35 -13.67 2.74
CA ASP A 66 15.94 -13.84 3.08
C ASP A 66 15.24 -14.78 2.08
N ALA A 67 15.68 -14.77 0.80
CA ALA A 67 15.23 -15.68 -0.23
C ALA A 67 15.81 -17.09 -0.06
N GLU A 68 17.09 -17.22 0.32
CA GLU A 68 17.74 -18.50 0.65
C GLU A 68 17.04 -19.19 1.82
N ASP A 69 16.70 -18.42 2.86
CA ASP A 69 16.02 -18.89 4.07
C ASP A 69 14.49 -19.07 3.84
N VAL A 70 13.97 -18.72 2.67
CA VAL A 70 12.54 -18.77 2.29
C VAL A 70 11.65 -18.12 3.37
N LEU A 71 12.03 -16.91 3.78
CA LEU A 71 11.31 -16.22 4.86
C LEU A 71 9.94 -15.70 4.39
N PRO A 72 8.92 -15.71 5.26
CA PRO A 72 7.65 -15.02 4.97
C PRO A 72 7.91 -13.53 4.78
N LYS A 73 7.31 -12.92 3.73
CA LYS A 73 7.52 -11.51 3.38
C LYS A 73 7.26 -10.56 4.55
N VAL A 74 6.16 -10.76 5.28
CA VAL A 74 5.78 -9.90 6.42
C VAL A 74 6.76 -9.99 7.60
N ILE A 75 7.34 -11.16 7.83
CA ILE A 75 8.30 -11.38 8.93
C ILE A 75 9.63 -10.70 8.63
N ALA A 76 10.15 -10.87 7.40
CA ALA A 76 11.37 -10.20 6.97
C ALA A 76 11.19 -8.67 6.96
N ALA A 77 10.05 -8.19 6.43
CA ALA A 77 9.71 -6.76 6.45
C ALA A 77 9.65 -6.21 7.88
N GLN A 78 8.94 -6.87 8.80
CA GLN A 78 8.85 -6.46 10.21
C GLN A 78 10.23 -6.30 10.84
N LYS A 79 11.14 -7.24 10.58
CA LYS A 79 12.51 -7.19 11.11
C LYS A 79 13.26 -5.95 10.62
N VAL A 80 13.29 -5.71 9.32
CA VAL A 80 13.99 -4.57 8.71
C VAL A 80 13.37 -3.24 9.15
N LEU A 81 12.06 -3.14 9.19
CA LEU A 81 11.36 -1.93 9.62
C LEU A 81 11.66 -1.57 11.07
N LYS A 82 11.80 -2.56 11.96
CA LYS A 82 12.24 -2.35 13.35
C LYS A 82 13.73 -1.96 13.48
N GLU A 83 14.56 -2.29 12.50
CA GLU A 83 15.92 -1.78 12.44
C GLU A 83 15.96 -0.30 12.01
N ILE A 84 15.03 0.12 11.13
CA ILE A 84 14.87 1.52 10.73
C ILE A 84 14.38 2.37 11.92
N ARG A 85 13.39 1.85 12.66
CA ARG A 85 12.82 2.56 13.81
C ARG A 85 12.37 1.56 14.89
N LYS A 86 13.06 1.56 16.04
CA LYS A 86 12.87 0.55 17.09
C LYS A 86 11.54 0.61 17.82
N ASP A 87 10.96 1.81 17.92
CA ASP A 87 9.72 2.08 18.66
C ASP A 87 8.45 1.87 17.81
N VAL A 88 8.58 1.54 16.52
CA VAL A 88 7.40 1.24 15.68
C VAL A 88 6.75 -0.08 16.11
N GLU A 89 5.45 -0.04 16.27
CA GLU A 89 4.60 -1.22 16.49
C GLU A 89 4.18 -1.80 15.15
N ILE A 90 4.50 -3.08 14.92
CA ILE A 90 4.16 -3.75 13.65
C ILE A 90 3.52 -5.10 13.96
N ASP A 91 2.26 -5.22 13.58
CA ASP A 91 1.52 -6.48 13.57
C ASP A 91 1.65 -7.12 12.19
N ALA A 92 2.32 -8.28 12.12
CA ALA A 92 2.64 -8.98 10.86
C ALA A 92 1.87 -10.29 10.77
N TYR A 93 1.06 -10.46 9.72
CA TYR A 93 0.20 -11.62 9.52
C TYR A 93 0.56 -12.37 8.24
N ILE A 94 0.88 -13.67 8.37
CA ILE A 94 1.12 -14.57 7.25
C ILE A 94 -0.22 -15.19 6.87
N GLU A 95 -1.09 -14.41 6.23
CA GLU A 95 -2.46 -14.80 5.94
C GLU A 95 -2.92 -14.29 4.58
N HIS A 96 -3.95 -14.96 4.04
CA HIS A 96 -4.72 -14.44 2.92
C HIS A 96 -5.80 -13.48 3.46
N VAL A 97 -5.84 -12.27 2.91
CA VAL A 97 -6.85 -11.28 3.31
C VAL A 97 -8.23 -11.75 2.85
N ASN A 98 -9.13 -11.83 3.82
CA ASN A 98 -10.55 -12.11 3.62
C ASN A 98 -11.38 -11.18 4.51
N TYR A 99 -12.70 -11.28 4.40
CA TYR A 99 -13.60 -10.42 5.16
C TYR A 99 -13.39 -10.55 6.68
N ASN A 100 -13.18 -11.75 7.19
CA ASN A 100 -12.96 -11.97 8.63
C ASN A 100 -11.66 -11.32 9.11
N PHE A 101 -10.60 -11.41 8.33
CA PHE A 101 -9.33 -10.72 8.62
C PHE A 101 -9.54 -9.21 8.74
N LEU A 102 -10.25 -8.61 7.78
CA LEU A 102 -10.52 -7.17 7.79
C LEU A 102 -11.40 -6.76 8.98
N GLU A 103 -12.44 -7.53 9.34
CA GLU A 103 -13.26 -7.28 10.53
C GLU A 103 -12.45 -7.37 11.84
N GLN A 104 -11.42 -8.21 11.90
CA GLN A 104 -10.59 -8.37 13.11
C GLN A 104 -9.47 -7.32 13.22
N HIS A 105 -8.88 -6.91 12.10
CA HIS A 105 -7.66 -6.11 12.07
C HIS A 105 -7.75 -4.80 11.31
N GLY A 106 -8.84 -4.57 10.59
CA GLY A 106 -9.04 -3.39 9.73
C GLY A 106 -9.96 -2.32 10.31
N ILE A 107 -10.77 -2.61 11.34
CA ILE A 107 -11.79 -1.65 11.83
C ILE A 107 -11.15 -0.42 12.48
N ASP A 108 -10.07 -0.60 13.24
CA ASP A 108 -9.43 0.47 14.03
C ASP A 108 -8.27 1.15 13.30
N VAL A 109 -8.18 1.01 11.97
CA VAL A 109 -7.14 1.68 11.21
C VAL A 109 -7.59 3.04 10.68
N ASP A 110 -6.66 3.97 10.56
CA ASP A 110 -6.94 5.30 10.02
C ASP A 110 -7.00 5.31 8.48
N ILE A 111 -6.33 4.34 7.83
CA ILE A 111 -6.27 4.20 6.37
C ILE A 111 -5.84 2.80 5.97
N ILE A 112 -6.32 2.33 4.82
CA ILE A 112 -5.87 1.10 4.18
C ILE A 112 -5.07 1.45 2.93
N LEU A 113 -3.89 0.84 2.76
CA LEU A 113 -3.08 0.94 1.55
C LEU A 113 -3.13 -0.39 0.79
N ASP A 114 -3.62 -0.34 -0.43
CA ASP A 114 -3.60 -1.47 -1.35
C ASP A 114 -2.21 -1.60 -2.00
N ALA A 115 -1.59 -2.74 -1.77
CA ALA A 115 -0.36 -3.17 -2.39
C ALA A 115 -0.49 -4.56 -3.04
N THR A 116 -1.72 -4.94 -3.38
CA THR A 116 -2.06 -6.25 -3.96
C THR A 116 -1.93 -6.22 -5.49
N ASP A 117 -1.93 -7.39 -6.08
CA ASP A 117 -1.87 -7.60 -7.52
C ASP A 117 -3.14 -8.23 -8.11
N ASN A 118 -4.20 -8.35 -7.31
CA ASN A 118 -5.44 -9.00 -7.75
C ASN A 118 -6.69 -8.15 -7.45
N PHE A 119 -7.67 -8.27 -8.32
CA PHE A 119 -8.89 -7.47 -8.26
C PHE A 119 -9.86 -7.92 -7.17
N ASP A 120 -9.92 -9.22 -6.85
CA ASP A 120 -10.84 -9.75 -5.83
C ASP A 120 -10.54 -9.13 -4.45
N THR A 121 -9.25 -9.01 -4.10
CA THR A 121 -8.85 -8.35 -2.85
C THR A 121 -9.15 -6.85 -2.88
N ARG A 122 -9.04 -6.18 -4.03
CA ARG A 122 -9.39 -4.75 -4.18
C ARG A 122 -10.87 -4.49 -4.00
N GLU A 123 -11.73 -5.34 -4.57
CA GLU A 123 -13.18 -5.28 -4.33
C GLU A 123 -13.51 -5.49 -2.86
N LEU A 124 -12.88 -6.47 -2.23
CA LEU A 124 -13.05 -6.73 -0.80
C LEU A 124 -12.63 -5.53 0.06
N ILE A 125 -11.47 -4.92 -0.22
CA ILE A 125 -11.00 -3.70 0.47
C ILE A 125 -12.00 -2.57 0.25
N ASN A 126 -12.47 -2.36 -0.99
CA ASN A 126 -13.44 -1.33 -1.31
C ASN A 126 -14.72 -1.46 -0.50
N ASP A 127 -15.32 -2.64 -0.51
CA ASP A 127 -16.59 -2.89 0.18
C ASP A 127 -16.45 -2.73 1.70
N PHE A 128 -15.36 -3.28 2.27
CA PHE A 128 -15.04 -3.11 3.68
C PHE A 128 -14.82 -1.64 4.05
N ALA A 129 -14.00 -0.93 3.29
CA ALA A 129 -13.65 0.46 3.53
C ALA A 129 -14.89 1.38 3.48
N TYR A 130 -15.77 1.17 2.52
CA TYR A 130 -17.02 1.93 2.42
C TYR A 130 -18.00 1.59 3.55
N LYS A 131 -18.12 0.33 3.93
CA LYS A 131 -18.94 -0.09 5.07
C LYS A 131 -18.51 0.58 6.38
N HIS A 132 -17.20 0.62 6.63
CA HIS A 132 -16.62 1.12 7.88
C HIS A 132 -16.16 2.59 7.81
N GLN A 133 -16.41 3.28 6.69
CA GLN A 133 -16.05 4.70 6.47
C GLN A 133 -14.55 4.96 6.62
N ILE A 134 -13.70 4.02 6.20
CA ILE A 134 -12.25 4.09 6.24
C ILE A 134 -11.72 4.52 4.87
N PRO A 135 -10.89 5.56 4.76
CA PRO A 135 -10.24 5.90 3.50
C PRO A 135 -9.27 4.80 3.08
N TRP A 136 -9.15 4.59 1.76
CA TRP A 136 -8.16 3.68 1.24
C TRP A 136 -7.51 4.19 -0.04
N ILE A 137 -6.29 3.75 -0.32
CA ILE A 137 -5.52 4.19 -1.47
C ILE A 137 -5.12 2.98 -2.30
N TYR A 138 -5.62 2.97 -3.52
CA TYR A 138 -5.33 1.99 -4.55
C TYR A 138 -3.98 2.26 -5.21
N GLY A 139 -3.20 1.21 -5.45
CA GLY A 139 -2.01 1.22 -6.28
C GLY A 139 -2.00 0.03 -7.23
N GLY A 140 -1.71 0.27 -8.50
CA GLY A 140 -1.55 -0.76 -9.51
C GLY A 140 -0.34 -0.49 -10.38
N VAL A 141 0.42 -1.54 -10.69
CA VAL A 141 1.58 -1.45 -11.59
C VAL A 141 1.61 -2.68 -12.48
N VAL A 142 1.77 -2.48 -13.78
CA VAL A 142 1.94 -3.54 -14.78
C VAL A 142 2.98 -3.06 -15.80
N GLN A 143 4.03 -3.83 -16.00
CA GLN A 143 5.15 -3.46 -16.88
C GLN A 143 5.78 -2.10 -16.48
N SER A 144 5.61 -1.07 -17.31
CA SER A 144 6.03 0.32 -17.05
C SER A 144 4.85 1.24 -16.69
N THR A 145 3.62 0.73 -16.79
CA THR A 145 2.40 1.48 -16.53
C THR A 145 2.07 1.45 -15.04
N TYR A 146 1.65 2.58 -14.50
CA TYR A 146 1.25 2.70 -13.11
C TYR A 146 -0.07 3.44 -12.98
N VAL A 147 -0.80 3.12 -11.94
CA VAL A 147 -2.08 3.74 -11.61
C VAL A 147 -2.20 3.92 -10.10
N GLN A 148 -2.75 5.05 -9.68
CA GLN A 148 -3.05 5.33 -8.29
C GLN A 148 -4.39 6.07 -8.18
N ALA A 149 -5.18 5.72 -7.18
CA ALA A 149 -6.41 6.44 -6.85
C ALA A 149 -6.64 6.46 -5.34
N THR A 150 -7.20 7.56 -4.84
CA THR A 150 -7.54 7.73 -3.42
C THR A 150 -9.05 7.74 -3.24
N PHE A 151 -9.54 6.83 -2.42
CA PHE A 151 -10.96 6.66 -2.13
C PHE A 151 -11.27 7.10 -0.70
N ILE A 152 -12.21 8.04 -0.58
CA ILE A 152 -12.70 8.56 0.71
C ILE A 152 -14.21 8.33 0.74
N PRO A 153 -14.70 7.39 1.56
CA PRO A 153 -16.12 7.08 1.65
C PRO A 153 -16.96 8.34 1.92
N GLY A 154 -18.04 8.49 1.19
CA GLY A 154 -18.92 9.66 1.28
C GLY A 154 -18.41 10.94 0.58
N GLN A 155 -17.17 10.95 0.07
CA GLN A 155 -16.59 12.12 -0.61
C GLN A 155 -16.17 11.83 -2.06
N THR A 156 -15.79 10.59 -2.36
CA THR A 156 -15.38 10.18 -3.72
C THR A 156 -16.28 9.08 -4.26
N PRO A 157 -16.30 8.86 -5.58
CA PRO A 157 -16.78 7.59 -6.13
C PRO A 157 -16.00 6.41 -5.52
N CYS A 158 -16.57 5.22 -5.52
CA CYS A 158 -15.91 4.00 -5.08
C CYS A 158 -15.10 3.36 -6.23
N PHE A 159 -14.32 2.32 -5.90
CA PHE A 159 -13.51 1.59 -6.88
C PHE A 159 -14.36 1.03 -8.03
N ASN A 160 -15.50 0.42 -7.72
CA ASN A 160 -16.42 -0.13 -8.73
C ASN A 160 -17.07 0.95 -9.61
N CYS A 161 -17.18 2.19 -9.11
CA CYS A 161 -17.62 3.33 -9.95
C CYS A 161 -16.54 3.76 -10.94
N LEU A 162 -15.26 3.64 -10.55
CA LEU A 162 -14.13 4.00 -11.39
C LEU A 162 -13.80 2.90 -12.40
N MET A 163 -13.94 1.64 -11.99
CA MET A 163 -13.68 0.44 -12.79
C MET A 163 -14.94 -0.45 -12.86
N PRO A 164 -15.97 -0.05 -13.61
CA PRO A 164 -17.23 -0.79 -13.67
C PRO A 164 -17.12 -2.14 -14.41
N GLN A 165 -16.05 -2.33 -15.16
CA GLN A 165 -15.71 -3.59 -15.82
C GLN A 165 -14.27 -3.94 -15.47
N LEU A 166 -14.09 -4.99 -14.69
CA LEU A 166 -12.76 -5.52 -14.41
C LEU A 166 -12.17 -6.19 -15.66
N PRO A 167 -10.87 -6.04 -15.91
CA PRO A 167 -10.23 -6.75 -17.00
C PRO A 167 -10.42 -8.26 -16.84
N SER A 168 -10.85 -8.93 -17.91
CA SER A 168 -11.04 -10.40 -17.92
C SER A 168 -9.73 -11.19 -17.82
N ILE A 169 -8.59 -10.52 -17.98
CA ILE A 169 -7.25 -11.10 -17.87
C ILE A 169 -6.53 -10.43 -16.70
N ASN A 170 -6.29 -11.18 -15.64
CA ASN A 170 -5.44 -10.73 -14.54
C ASN A 170 -3.96 -10.80 -15.00
N LEU A 171 -3.46 -9.71 -15.54
CA LEU A 171 -2.02 -9.53 -15.74
C LEU A 171 -1.42 -9.20 -14.37
N THR A 172 -0.68 -10.15 -13.81
CA THR A 172 0.05 -9.95 -12.55
C THR A 172 1.48 -9.52 -12.81
N CYS A 173 2.12 -8.91 -11.80
CA CYS A 173 3.54 -8.56 -11.87
C CYS A 173 4.43 -9.76 -12.19
N ASP A 174 4.02 -10.96 -11.79
CA ASP A 174 4.78 -12.19 -11.99
C ASP A 174 4.63 -12.76 -13.41
N THR A 175 3.53 -12.46 -14.10
CA THR A 175 3.27 -12.98 -15.46
C THR A 175 3.85 -12.11 -16.57
N VAL A 176 3.86 -10.78 -16.39
CA VAL A 176 4.29 -9.82 -17.43
C VAL A 176 5.50 -8.97 -17.02
N GLY A 177 5.93 -9.09 -15.77
CA GLY A 177 7.03 -8.31 -15.22
C GLY A 177 6.63 -6.86 -14.88
N VAL A 178 7.47 -6.20 -14.08
CA VAL A 178 7.32 -4.81 -13.66
C VAL A 178 8.71 -4.19 -13.49
N ILE A 179 8.88 -2.98 -13.98
CA ILE A 179 10.12 -2.21 -13.72
C ILE A 179 10.02 -1.49 -12.38
N GLN A 180 11.10 -1.53 -11.61
CA GLN A 180 11.17 -0.91 -10.28
C GLN A 180 10.81 0.59 -10.27
N PRO A 181 11.19 1.44 -11.26
CA PRO A 181 10.78 2.84 -11.30
C PRO A 181 9.25 3.05 -11.31
N ALA A 182 8.48 2.22 -12.01
CA ALA A 182 7.02 2.31 -12.01
C ALA A 182 6.43 2.01 -10.62
N VAL A 183 7.01 1.03 -9.91
CA VAL A 183 6.68 0.74 -8.51
C VAL A 183 6.92 1.96 -7.63
N THR A 184 8.11 2.58 -7.74
CA THR A 184 8.47 3.75 -6.93
C THR A 184 7.57 4.95 -7.21
N MET A 185 7.19 5.20 -8.46
CA MET A 185 6.26 6.28 -8.82
C MET A 185 4.89 6.06 -8.18
N THR A 186 4.34 4.85 -8.29
CA THR A 186 3.05 4.50 -7.67
C THR A 186 3.08 4.71 -6.16
N THR A 187 4.07 4.14 -5.50
CA THR A 187 4.17 4.21 -4.04
C THR A 187 4.45 5.62 -3.54
N SER A 188 5.18 6.44 -4.30
CA SER A 188 5.40 7.86 -3.98
C SER A 188 4.09 8.65 -4.00
N LEU A 189 3.20 8.37 -4.95
CA LEU A 189 1.86 8.98 -5.01
C LEU A 189 0.98 8.48 -3.85
N GLN A 190 0.95 7.17 -3.59
CA GLN A 190 0.21 6.60 -2.47
C GLN A 190 0.68 7.19 -1.13
N LEU A 191 2.00 7.25 -0.89
CA LEU A 191 2.57 7.83 0.34
C LEU A 191 2.26 9.31 0.47
N SER A 192 2.36 10.08 -0.61
CA SER A 192 2.03 11.51 -0.61
C SER A 192 0.59 11.75 -0.15
N ASP A 193 -0.35 10.99 -0.68
CA ASP A 193 -1.76 11.13 -0.32
C ASP A 193 -2.07 10.56 1.07
N ALA A 194 -1.47 9.43 1.45
CA ALA A 194 -1.58 8.88 2.80
C ALA A 194 -1.13 9.89 3.87
N LEU A 195 0.05 10.48 3.72
CA LEU A 195 0.58 11.47 4.67
C LEU A 195 -0.29 12.72 4.76
N LYS A 196 -0.87 13.19 3.64
CA LYS A 196 -1.81 14.31 3.64
C LYS A 196 -3.08 13.95 4.41
N LEU A 197 -3.73 12.81 4.11
CA LEU A 197 -4.94 12.38 4.79
C LEU A 197 -4.72 12.21 6.29
N LEU A 198 -3.66 11.50 6.67
CA LEU A 198 -3.33 11.23 8.07
C LEU A 198 -2.99 12.49 8.90
N THR A 199 -2.63 13.57 8.23
CA THR A 199 -2.37 14.89 8.85
C THR A 199 -3.49 15.91 8.66
N GLY A 200 -4.67 15.46 8.17
CA GLY A 200 -5.85 16.31 7.96
C GLY A 200 -5.74 17.30 6.81
N ASN A 201 -4.80 17.07 5.89
CA ASN A 201 -4.66 17.88 4.69
C ASN A 201 -5.53 17.31 3.56
N LYS A 202 -5.95 18.20 2.65
CA LYS A 202 -6.72 17.79 1.47
C LYS A 202 -5.85 17.06 0.46
N VAL A 203 -6.38 15.99 -0.10
CA VAL A 203 -5.85 15.31 -1.28
C VAL A 203 -6.65 15.71 -2.51
N LYS A 204 -6.06 15.60 -3.69
CA LYS A 204 -6.80 15.71 -4.94
C LYS A 204 -7.47 14.36 -5.16
N THR A 205 -8.75 14.30 -4.85
CA THR A 205 -9.57 13.09 -5.02
C THR A 205 -10.04 12.96 -6.46
N CYS A 206 -10.37 11.74 -6.88
CA CYS A 206 -10.82 11.41 -8.26
C CYS A 206 -9.76 11.65 -9.35
N LEU A 207 -8.48 11.72 -9.01
CA LEU A 207 -7.41 11.70 -10.00
C LEU A 207 -6.89 10.28 -10.14
N LEU A 208 -7.05 9.76 -11.35
CA LEU A 208 -6.36 8.56 -11.80
C LEU A 208 -5.04 9.01 -12.42
N TYR A 209 -3.92 8.72 -11.78
CA TYR A 209 -2.61 8.94 -12.37
C TYR A 209 -2.26 7.70 -13.20
N THR A 210 -2.11 7.89 -14.50
CA THR A 210 -1.64 6.84 -15.41
C THR A 210 -0.43 7.33 -16.18
N SER A 211 0.44 6.42 -16.59
CA SER A 211 1.61 6.75 -17.41
C SER A 211 1.32 6.75 -18.92
N ASP A 212 0.12 6.35 -19.36
CA ASP A 212 -0.24 6.13 -20.76
C ASP A 212 -0.85 7.37 -21.43
N ALA A 213 -0.12 8.47 -21.47
CA ALA A 213 -0.54 9.63 -22.25
C ALA A 213 0.17 9.74 -23.61
N ALA A 214 0.92 8.73 -24.05
CA ALA A 214 1.89 8.91 -25.12
C ALA A 214 1.77 7.99 -26.36
N ASP A 215 0.90 7.01 -26.38
CA ASP A 215 0.83 6.04 -27.48
C ASP A 215 -0.49 6.10 -28.27
N GLU A 216 -1.00 7.31 -28.56
CA GLU A 216 -1.95 7.53 -29.63
C GLU A 216 -1.21 8.17 -30.82
N GLU A 217 -0.52 7.34 -31.60
CA GLU A 217 -0.23 7.57 -33.02
C GLU A 217 -0.78 6.42 -33.85
#